data_2dde3a7e5726ee703390fc3d453291f9
#
_entry.id   2dde3a7e5726ee703390fc3d453291f9
#
_cell.length_a   1.000
_cell.length_b   1.000
_cell.length_c   1.000
_cell.angle_alpha   90.00
_cell.angle_beta   90.00
_cell.angle_gamma   90.00
#
_symmetry.space_group_name_H-M   'P 1'
#
loop_
_entity.id
_entity.type
_entity.pdbx_description
1 polymer ?
#
loop_
_entity_poly.entity_id
_entity_poly.type
_entity_poly.pdbx_seq_one_letter_code
_entity_poly.pdbx_strand_id
1 'polypeptide(L)'
;MPDELGLATLSEVLDPIALAQHLGDVSRAPWNGHAVEEVRTRVLKHYLGRRCTLDIGLRTAKGWHFLIGKVYRKDRSKVFQMMERVQQVGFGPQDEFSIPQPIAYLSSLRLLLQEKVEGPLADEIFEAGDDQSRAVAAERCGLWLARFHALAPKAGSASYAKDYLDSDSMQRCSREMTKVGGPLADKVAQLLKRLEDASSSLSSVEMCPGHGGYRATHVILVPGRTVTFDLDTYDVADPARDVARFVSALRSQALAQLGSIRMLDGAAEVFLNAYLAVGPPDVKKNLRFFEAASCLKRANHSLSRSLPDGQERAEAMLDEGLRVLNGKAG
;
A
#
# COMPACT_ATOMS: atom_id res chain seq x y z
N MET A 1 -21.76 -22.11 -8.91
CA MET A 1 -22.26 -21.70 -7.61
C MET A 1 -21.69 -20.33 -7.26
N PRO A 2 -22.45 -19.24 -7.32
CA PRO A 2 -21.91 -17.87 -7.20
C PRO A 2 -21.46 -17.48 -5.80
N ASP A 3 -21.88 -18.20 -4.77
CA ASP A 3 -21.65 -17.82 -3.37
C ASP A 3 -20.31 -18.28 -2.77
N GLU A 4 -19.62 -19.22 -3.40
CA GLU A 4 -18.36 -19.77 -2.88
C GLU A 4 -17.18 -18.77 -2.95
N LEU A 5 -17.25 -17.79 -3.86
CA LEU A 5 -16.22 -16.75 -4.02
C LEU A 5 -16.45 -15.52 -3.13
N GLY A 6 -17.62 -15.41 -2.48
CA GLY A 6 -17.94 -14.33 -1.54
C GLY A 6 -18.05 -12.92 -2.14
N LEU A 7 -18.10 -12.83 -3.48
CA LEU A 7 -18.25 -11.58 -4.25
C LEU A 7 -19.33 -11.80 -5.29
N ALA A 8 -20.50 -11.20 -5.11
CA ALA A 8 -21.71 -11.44 -5.89
C ALA A 8 -21.55 -11.21 -7.43
N THR A 9 -20.63 -10.34 -7.85
CA THR A 9 -20.40 -9.99 -9.26
C THR A 9 -19.18 -10.66 -9.87
N LEU A 10 -18.42 -11.45 -9.11
CA LEU A 10 -17.15 -12.01 -9.59
C LEU A 10 -17.36 -13.05 -10.69
N SER A 11 -18.41 -13.86 -10.63
CA SER A 11 -18.74 -14.85 -11.67
C SER A 11 -18.99 -14.19 -13.02
N GLU A 12 -19.70 -13.06 -13.04
CA GLU A 12 -20.00 -12.29 -14.23
C GLU A 12 -18.73 -11.64 -14.81
N VAL A 13 -17.83 -11.15 -13.96
CA VAL A 13 -16.52 -10.60 -14.39
C VAL A 13 -15.59 -11.70 -14.91
N LEU A 14 -15.70 -12.93 -14.43
CA LEU A 14 -14.91 -14.06 -14.92
C LEU A 14 -15.49 -14.71 -16.20
N ASP A 15 -16.73 -14.40 -16.56
CA ASP A 15 -17.34 -14.80 -17.84
C ASP A 15 -16.86 -13.87 -18.95
N PRO A 16 -16.07 -14.35 -19.93
CA PRO A 16 -15.53 -13.51 -21.01
C PRO A 16 -16.61 -12.83 -21.86
N ILE A 17 -17.75 -13.49 -22.07
CA ILE A 17 -18.85 -12.98 -22.92
C ILE A 17 -19.58 -11.84 -22.16
N ALA A 18 -19.94 -12.08 -20.90
CA ALA A 18 -20.58 -11.08 -20.07
C ALA A 18 -19.68 -9.84 -19.88
N LEU A 19 -18.41 -10.06 -19.57
CA LEU A 19 -17.45 -8.96 -19.39
C LEU A 19 -17.22 -8.17 -20.67
N ALA A 20 -17.17 -8.82 -21.85
CA ALA A 20 -17.01 -8.15 -23.14
C ALA A 20 -18.12 -7.15 -23.42
N GLN A 21 -19.38 -7.48 -23.08
CA GLN A 21 -20.52 -6.58 -23.23
C GLN A 21 -20.34 -5.31 -22.38
N HIS A 22 -19.97 -5.45 -21.10
CA HIS A 22 -19.72 -4.30 -20.24
C HIS A 22 -18.53 -3.45 -20.69
N LEU A 23 -17.48 -4.07 -21.23
CA LEU A 23 -16.28 -3.36 -21.70
C LEU A 23 -16.55 -2.58 -22.99
N GLY A 24 -17.47 -3.05 -23.83
CA GLY A 24 -17.91 -2.36 -25.06
C GLY A 24 -18.51 -0.98 -24.79
N ASP A 25 -19.14 -0.79 -23.64
CA ASP A 25 -19.82 0.45 -23.25
C ASP A 25 -18.90 1.50 -22.60
N VAL A 26 -17.61 1.20 -22.42
CA VAL A 26 -16.65 2.11 -21.73
C VAL A 26 -16.19 3.22 -22.65
N SER A 27 -16.83 4.39 -22.59
CA SER A 27 -16.64 5.51 -23.50
C SER A 27 -15.27 6.21 -23.44
N ARG A 28 -14.54 6.10 -22.34
CA ARG A 28 -13.21 6.72 -22.15
C ARG A 28 -12.05 5.74 -22.28
N ALA A 29 -12.32 4.54 -22.69
CA ALA A 29 -11.31 3.49 -22.80
C ALA A 29 -10.39 3.70 -24.01
N PRO A 30 -9.14 3.21 -23.97
CA PRO A 30 -8.23 3.23 -25.11
C PRO A 30 -8.77 2.52 -26.35
N TRP A 31 -9.76 1.64 -26.18
CA TRP A 31 -10.46 0.91 -27.25
C TRP A 31 -11.79 1.53 -27.67
N ASN A 32 -12.15 2.70 -27.15
CA ASN A 32 -13.41 3.36 -27.46
C ASN A 32 -13.64 3.46 -28.99
N GLY A 33 -14.86 3.13 -29.44
CA GLY A 33 -15.22 3.08 -30.85
C GLY A 33 -14.82 1.80 -31.59
N HIS A 34 -14.25 0.81 -30.89
CA HIS A 34 -13.91 -0.51 -31.44
C HIS A 34 -14.63 -1.61 -30.68
N ALA A 35 -15.20 -2.57 -31.44
CA ALA A 35 -15.83 -3.73 -30.85
C ALA A 35 -14.81 -4.58 -30.07
N VAL A 36 -15.18 -5.06 -28.90
CA VAL A 36 -14.42 -6.04 -28.13
C VAL A 36 -14.66 -7.41 -28.74
N GLU A 37 -13.62 -8.01 -29.31
CA GLU A 37 -13.67 -9.30 -30.02
C GLU A 37 -13.40 -10.48 -29.10
N GLU A 38 -12.51 -10.30 -28.12
CA GLU A 38 -12.09 -11.36 -27.20
C GLU A 38 -11.70 -10.75 -25.85
N VAL A 39 -12.10 -11.43 -24.77
CA VAL A 39 -11.68 -11.07 -23.39
C VAL A 39 -11.07 -12.30 -22.72
N ARG A 40 -9.95 -12.09 -22.03
CA ARG A 40 -9.29 -13.08 -21.19
C ARG A 40 -9.13 -12.54 -19.78
N THR A 41 -9.46 -13.34 -18.77
CA THR A 41 -9.31 -12.96 -17.37
C THR A 41 -8.45 -13.98 -16.64
N ARG A 42 -7.56 -13.49 -15.74
CA ARG A 42 -6.77 -14.32 -14.86
C ARG A 42 -6.78 -13.74 -13.46
N VAL A 43 -7.15 -14.54 -12.46
CA VAL A 43 -7.10 -14.12 -11.07
C VAL A 43 -5.64 -13.98 -10.62
N LEU A 44 -5.26 -12.77 -10.20
CA LEU A 44 -3.94 -12.49 -9.62
C LEU A 44 -3.96 -12.66 -8.10
N LYS A 45 -5.03 -12.18 -7.45
CA LYS A 45 -5.16 -12.23 -6.00
C LYS A 45 -6.62 -12.22 -5.59
N HIS A 46 -6.97 -13.10 -4.66
CA HIS A 46 -8.33 -13.17 -4.12
C HIS A 46 -8.29 -13.10 -2.58
N TYR A 47 -8.93 -12.06 -2.05
CA TYR A 47 -9.25 -11.95 -0.64
C TYR A 47 -10.72 -12.29 -0.46
N LEU A 48 -10.99 -13.51 -0.01
CA LEU A 48 -12.34 -14.08 0.11
C LEU A 48 -13.31 -13.10 0.78
N GLY A 49 -14.45 -12.84 0.13
CA GLY A 49 -15.47 -11.93 0.63
C GLY A 49 -15.07 -10.45 0.75
N ARG A 50 -13.93 -10.02 0.19
CA ARG A 50 -13.45 -8.64 0.28
C ARG A 50 -13.14 -8.02 -1.09
N ARG A 51 -12.21 -8.60 -1.84
CA ARG A 51 -11.70 -8.08 -3.11
C ARG A 51 -11.06 -9.19 -3.94
N CYS A 52 -11.25 -9.15 -5.26
CA CYS A 52 -10.49 -9.94 -6.21
C CYS A 52 -9.76 -9.02 -7.19
N THR A 53 -8.49 -9.29 -7.46
CA THR A 53 -7.67 -8.57 -8.45
C THR A 53 -7.42 -9.47 -9.63
N LEU A 54 -7.64 -8.95 -10.83
CA LEU A 54 -7.62 -9.67 -12.08
C LEU A 54 -6.63 -9.03 -13.06
N ASP A 55 -5.94 -9.85 -13.82
CA ASP A 55 -5.29 -9.49 -15.07
C ASP A 55 -6.33 -9.67 -16.18
N ILE A 56 -6.60 -8.62 -16.96
CA ILE A 56 -7.61 -8.61 -18.01
C ILE A 56 -6.93 -8.24 -19.31
N GLY A 57 -6.96 -9.14 -20.28
CA GLY A 57 -6.63 -8.87 -21.68
C GLY A 57 -7.89 -8.75 -22.50
N LEU A 58 -8.02 -7.71 -23.29
CA LEU A 58 -9.08 -7.57 -24.26
C LEU A 58 -8.52 -7.30 -25.65
N ARG A 59 -9.11 -7.90 -26.69
CA ARG A 59 -8.71 -7.72 -28.07
C ARG A 59 -9.77 -6.92 -28.83
N THR A 60 -9.29 -6.00 -29.65
CA THR A 60 -10.06 -5.24 -30.62
C THR A 60 -9.38 -5.30 -31.98
N ALA A 61 -9.97 -4.71 -33.01
CA ALA A 61 -9.33 -4.56 -34.32
C ALA A 61 -7.98 -3.83 -34.28
N LYS A 62 -7.67 -3.08 -33.19
CA LYS A 62 -6.37 -2.41 -32.98
C LYS A 62 -5.35 -3.25 -32.24
N GLY A 63 -5.70 -4.45 -31.79
CA GLY A 63 -4.83 -5.35 -31.04
C GLY A 63 -5.27 -5.56 -29.60
N TRP A 64 -4.32 -6.05 -28.78
CA TRP A 64 -4.54 -6.34 -27.37
C TRP A 64 -4.35 -5.12 -26.48
N HIS A 65 -5.24 -4.99 -25.51
CA HIS A 65 -5.14 -4.05 -24.39
C HIS A 65 -5.09 -4.83 -23.08
N PHE A 66 -4.19 -4.46 -22.18
CA PHE A 66 -4.01 -5.14 -20.91
C PHE A 66 -4.32 -4.21 -19.73
N LEU A 67 -5.10 -4.72 -18.78
CA LEU A 67 -5.65 -3.97 -17.67
C LEU A 67 -5.51 -4.75 -16.37
N ILE A 68 -5.55 -4.02 -15.26
CA ILE A 68 -5.84 -4.58 -13.95
C ILE A 68 -7.28 -4.27 -13.58
N GLY A 69 -8.04 -5.32 -13.29
CA GLY A 69 -9.39 -5.23 -12.74
C GLY A 69 -9.40 -5.50 -11.24
N LYS A 70 -10.14 -4.71 -10.46
CA LYS A 70 -10.38 -4.94 -9.04
C LYS A 70 -11.87 -5.04 -8.77
N VAL A 71 -12.37 -6.24 -8.46
CA VAL A 71 -13.77 -6.47 -8.06
C VAL A 71 -13.88 -6.33 -6.56
N TYR A 72 -14.83 -5.52 -6.09
CA TYR A 72 -15.02 -5.25 -4.67
C TYR A 72 -16.35 -5.78 -4.13
N ARG A 73 -16.37 -6.14 -2.84
CA ARG A 73 -17.61 -6.50 -2.15
C ARG A 73 -18.57 -5.31 -2.00
N LYS A 74 -18.03 -4.13 -1.72
CA LYS A 74 -18.81 -2.87 -1.55
C LYS A 74 -18.47 -1.91 -2.67
N ASP A 75 -19.34 -0.95 -2.92
CA ASP A 75 -19.05 0.14 -3.85
C ASP A 75 -17.75 0.86 -3.49
N ARG A 76 -16.92 1.11 -4.51
CA ARG A 76 -15.63 1.81 -4.43
C ARG A 76 -15.49 2.89 -5.52
N SER A 77 -16.61 3.42 -6.01
CA SER A 77 -16.64 4.54 -6.97
C SER A 77 -15.83 5.74 -6.48
N LYS A 78 -15.82 5.99 -5.17
CA LYS A 78 -15.00 7.05 -4.56
C LYS A 78 -13.49 6.84 -4.75
N VAL A 79 -13.01 5.58 -4.80
CA VAL A 79 -11.59 5.29 -5.09
C VAL A 79 -11.26 5.68 -6.53
N PHE A 80 -12.12 5.32 -7.48
CA PHE A 80 -11.97 5.71 -8.89
C PHE A 80 -11.94 7.24 -9.05
N GLN A 81 -12.91 7.96 -8.46
CA GLN A 81 -12.95 9.43 -8.49
C GLN A 81 -11.70 10.05 -7.87
N MET A 82 -11.16 9.44 -6.79
CA MET A 82 -9.94 9.90 -6.17
C MET A 82 -8.73 9.71 -7.10
N MET A 83 -8.62 8.56 -7.77
CA MET A 83 -7.56 8.32 -8.75
C MET A 83 -7.62 9.35 -9.89
N GLU A 84 -8.80 9.67 -10.41
CA GLU A 84 -8.96 10.72 -11.42
C GLU A 84 -8.44 12.09 -10.93
N ARG A 85 -8.79 12.47 -9.70
CA ARG A 85 -8.32 13.73 -9.11
C ARG A 85 -6.81 13.75 -8.86
N VAL A 86 -6.24 12.63 -8.42
CA VAL A 86 -4.78 12.48 -8.22
C VAL A 86 -4.03 12.64 -9.54
N GLN A 87 -4.55 12.07 -10.63
CA GLN A 87 -3.94 12.28 -11.95
C GLN A 87 -3.94 13.76 -12.38
N GLN A 88 -5.02 14.49 -12.12
CA GLN A 88 -5.16 15.89 -12.52
C GLN A 88 -4.15 16.84 -11.85
N VAL A 89 -3.54 16.41 -10.74
CA VAL A 89 -2.56 17.22 -10.00
C VAL A 89 -1.11 16.78 -10.23
N GLY A 90 -0.83 16.07 -11.34
CA GLY A 90 0.53 15.73 -11.77
C GLY A 90 0.97 14.32 -11.37
N PHE A 91 0.04 13.35 -11.37
CA PHE A 91 0.31 11.92 -11.23
C PHE A 91 -0.28 11.11 -12.41
N GLY A 92 -0.34 11.72 -13.59
CA GLY A 92 -0.82 11.10 -14.81
C GLY A 92 0.19 10.13 -15.43
N PRO A 93 -0.20 9.44 -16.52
CA PRO A 93 0.61 8.40 -17.13
C PRO A 93 1.90 8.91 -17.80
N GLN A 94 2.01 10.23 -18.03
CA GLN A 94 3.20 10.87 -18.61
C GLN A 94 4.09 11.55 -17.55
N ASP A 95 3.65 11.58 -16.29
CA ASP A 95 4.40 12.18 -15.20
C ASP A 95 5.45 11.21 -14.67
N GLU A 96 6.60 11.73 -14.23
CA GLU A 96 7.66 10.93 -13.59
C GLU A 96 7.16 10.19 -12.35
N PHE A 97 6.36 10.88 -11.52
CA PHE A 97 5.69 10.29 -10.38
C PHE A 97 4.21 10.15 -10.70
N SER A 98 3.71 8.92 -10.72
CA SER A 98 2.37 8.66 -11.25
C SER A 98 1.65 7.56 -10.48
N ILE A 99 0.39 7.39 -10.79
CA ILE A 99 -0.43 6.24 -10.44
C ILE A 99 -0.87 5.51 -11.74
N PRO A 100 -1.28 4.23 -11.69
CA PRO A 100 -1.90 3.60 -12.85
C PRO A 100 -3.10 4.42 -13.32
N GLN A 101 -3.23 4.63 -14.63
CA GLN A 101 -4.36 5.36 -15.19
C GLN A 101 -5.68 4.69 -14.82
N PRO A 102 -6.61 5.35 -14.10
CA PRO A 102 -7.97 4.84 -13.93
C PRO A 102 -8.69 4.93 -15.28
N ILE A 103 -9.33 3.83 -15.68
CA ILE A 103 -9.99 3.73 -16.98
C ILE A 103 -11.50 3.81 -16.82
N ALA A 104 -12.07 2.99 -15.93
CA ALA A 104 -13.49 2.99 -15.65
C ALA A 104 -13.80 2.38 -14.27
N TYR A 105 -14.97 2.73 -13.75
CA TYR A 105 -15.61 2.02 -12.66
C TYR A 105 -16.98 1.52 -13.12
N LEU A 106 -17.11 0.22 -13.31
CA LEU A 106 -18.36 -0.43 -13.69
C LEU A 106 -19.18 -0.72 -12.43
N SER A 107 -20.11 0.16 -12.12
CA SER A 107 -20.86 0.13 -10.84
C SER A 107 -21.69 -1.15 -10.66
N SER A 108 -22.31 -1.67 -11.74
CA SER A 108 -23.07 -2.93 -11.73
C SER A 108 -22.20 -4.12 -11.30
N LEU A 109 -20.95 -4.14 -11.74
CA LEU A 109 -19.96 -5.18 -11.43
C LEU A 109 -19.10 -4.87 -10.22
N ARG A 110 -19.19 -3.66 -9.68
CA ARG A 110 -18.25 -3.13 -8.66
C ARG A 110 -16.79 -3.33 -9.07
N LEU A 111 -16.52 -3.16 -10.35
CA LEU A 111 -15.24 -3.41 -11.00
C LEU A 111 -14.53 -2.08 -11.31
N LEU A 112 -13.38 -1.87 -10.70
CA LEU A 112 -12.44 -0.81 -11.06
C LEU A 112 -11.50 -1.36 -12.14
N LEU A 113 -11.40 -0.66 -13.25
CA LEU A 113 -10.45 -0.92 -14.34
C LEU A 113 -9.36 0.15 -14.33
N GLN A 114 -8.12 -0.27 -14.37
CA GLN A 114 -6.96 0.61 -14.41
C GLN A 114 -5.88 0.07 -15.34
N GLU A 115 -4.94 0.93 -15.73
CA GLU A 115 -3.74 0.59 -16.49
C GLU A 115 -3.02 -0.60 -15.85
N LYS A 116 -2.56 -1.54 -16.68
CA LYS A 116 -1.57 -2.53 -16.29
C LYS A 116 -0.19 -1.94 -16.60
N VAL A 117 0.54 -1.60 -15.55
CA VAL A 117 1.92 -1.13 -15.65
C VAL A 117 2.83 -2.33 -15.52
N GLU A 118 3.71 -2.55 -16.50
CA GLU A 118 4.72 -3.61 -16.47
C GLU A 118 6.07 -3.03 -16.06
N GLY A 119 6.75 -3.70 -15.15
CA GLY A 119 8.06 -3.31 -14.62
C GLY A 119 8.33 -3.96 -13.28
N PRO A 120 9.59 -3.92 -12.81
CA PRO A 120 9.95 -4.47 -11.52
C PRO A 120 9.26 -3.70 -10.38
N LEU A 121 8.83 -4.44 -9.37
CA LEU A 121 8.41 -3.87 -8.10
C LEU A 121 9.63 -3.39 -7.32
N ALA A 122 9.47 -2.33 -6.54
CA ALA A 122 10.56 -1.82 -5.71
C ALA A 122 11.02 -2.86 -4.67
N ASP A 123 10.13 -3.72 -4.15
CA ASP A 123 10.52 -4.78 -3.23
C ASP A 123 11.39 -5.86 -3.88
N GLU A 124 11.20 -6.16 -5.16
CA GLU A 124 12.10 -7.06 -5.92
C GLU A 124 13.50 -6.46 -6.04
N ILE A 125 13.61 -5.13 -6.24
CA ILE A 125 14.90 -4.44 -6.31
C ILE A 125 15.57 -4.42 -4.92
N PHE A 126 14.80 -4.20 -3.84
CA PHE A 126 15.36 -4.26 -2.48
C PHE A 126 15.83 -5.66 -2.11
N GLU A 127 15.20 -6.71 -2.61
CA GLU A 127 15.62 -8.09 -2.38
C GLU A 127 16.88 -8.45 -3.17
N ALA A 128 16.84 -8.29 -4.49
CA ALA A 128 17.85 -8.85 -5.41
C ALA A 128 18.88 -7.83 -5.94
N GLY A 129 18.61 -6.51 -5.77
CA GLY A 129 19.48 -5.46 -6.30
C GLY A 129 20.77 -5.27 -5.49
N ASP A 130 21.76 -4.65 -6.12
CA ASP A 130 22.94 -4.12 -5.45
C ASP A 130 22.62 -2.84 -4.64
N ASP A 131 23.58 -2.35 -3.88
CA ASP A 131 23.38 -1.16 -3.02
C ASP A 131 23.04 0.10 -3.84
N GLN A 132 23.58 0.25 -5.04
CA GLN A 132 23.27 1.38 -5.93
C GLN A 132 21.82 1.31 -6.43
N SER A 133 21.38 0.14 -6.89
CA SER A 133 19.99 -0.07 -7.33
C SER A 133 19.00 0.12 -6.19
N ARG A 134 19.33 -0.35 -4.99
CA ARG A 134 18.54 -0.14 -3.77
C ARG A 134 18.44 1.33 -3.40
N ALA A 135 19.54 2.07 -3.50
CA ALA A 135 19.56 3.51 -3.22
C ALA A 135 18.68 4.29 -4.20
N VAL A 136 18.80 4.03 -5.51
CA VAL A 136 17.96 4.66 -6.53
C VAL A 136 16.48 4.33 -6.33
N ALA A 137 16.15 3.08 -6.03
CA ALA A 137 14.77 2.67 -5.75
C ALA A 137 14.21 3.39 -4.50
N ALA A 138 15.01 3.49 -3.45
CA ALA A 138 14.65 4.16 -2.20
C ALA A 138 14.41 5.66 -2.40
N GLU A 139 15.29 6.35 -3.12
CA GLU A 139 15.17 7.76 -3.47
C GLU A 139 13.87 8.01 -4.24
N ARG A 140 13.61 7.26 -5.30
CA ARG A 140 12.40 7.38 -6.11
C ARG A 140 11.12 7.15 -5.29
N CYS A 141 11.13 6.17 -4.38
CA CYS A 141 10.02 5.94 -3.46
C CYS A 141 9.81 7.13 -2.51
N GLY A 142 10.88 7.70 -1.96
CA GLY A 142 10.84 8.86 -1.06
C GLY A 142 10.29 10.11 -1.75
N LEU A 143 10.79 10.42 -2.93
CA LEU A 143 10.36 11.56 -3.74
C LEU A 143 8.89 11.42 -4.17
N TRP A 144 8.47 10.21 -4.60
CA TRP A 144 7.07 9.96 -4.95
C TRP A 144 6.14 10.26 -3.77
N LEU A 145 6.46 9.74 -2.58
CA LEU A 145 5.62 9.93 -1.39
C LEU A 145 5.58 11.39 -0.95
N ALA A 146 6.72 12.09 -0.98
CA ALA A 146 6.80 13.50 -0.62
C ALA A 146 5.93 14.37 -1.54
N ARG A 147 6.02 14.14 -2.86
CA ARG A 147 5.17 14.81 -3.85
C ARG A 147 3.69 14.50 -3.66
N PHE A 148 3.37 13.24 -3.35
CA PHE A 148 1.99 12.81 -3.10
C PHE A 148 1.39 13.53 -1.89
N HIS A 149 2.10 13.61 -0.78
CA HIS A 149 1.69 14.32 0.42
C HIS A 149 1.52 15.84 0.19
N ALA A 150 2.30 16.41 -0.74
CA ALA A 150 2.24 17.84 -1.05
C ALA A 150 1.09 18.21 -2.01
N LEU A 151 0.82 17.38 -3.01
CA LEU A 151 -0.03 17.76 -4.15
C LEU A 151 -1.37 17.04 -4.23
N ALA A 152 -1.47 15.79 -3.71
CA ALA A 152 -2.70 15.03 -3.83
C ALA A 152 -3.87 15.71 -3.09
N PRO A 153 -5.11 15.52 -3.52
CA PRO A 153 -6.26 16.19 -2.90
C PRO A 153 -6.47 15.74 -1.45
N LYS A 154 -6.70 16.68 -0.53
CA LYS A 154 -7.12 16.34 0.85
C LYS A 154 -8.58 15.93 0.84
N ALA A 155 -8.86 14.64 0.64
CA ALA A 155 -10.20 14.10 0.59
C ALA A 155 -10.29 12.74 1.32
N GLY A 156 -11.48 12.39 1.76
CA GLY A 156 -11.71 11.20 2.58
C GLY A 156 -11.87 11.52 4.06
N SER A 157 -11.83 10.47 4.90
CA SER A 157 -11.89 10.62 6.35
C SER A 157 -10.54 11.08 6.90
N ALA A 158 -10.57 11.99 7.89
CA ALA A 158 -9.38 12.37 8.62
C ALA A 158 -9.00 11.27 9.64
N SER A 159 -7.72 10.94 9.72
CA SER A 159 -7.16 9.98 10.67
C SER A 159 -6.13 10.68 11.54
N TYR A 160 -6.57 11.22 12.66
CA TYR A 160 -5.70 11.96 13.57
C TYR A 160 -4.74 11.04 14.31
N ALA A 161 -3.51 11.53 14.55
CA ALA A 161 -2.48 10.77 15.24
C ALA A 161 -2.91 10.33 16.67
N LYS A 162 -3.59 11.21 17.40
CA LYS A 162 -4.11 10.93 18.76
C LYS A 162 -5.12 9.77 18.79
N ASP A 163 -5.90 9.60 17.71
CA ASP A 163 -6.94 8.57 17.62
C ASP A 163 -6.41 7.29 16.94
N TYR A 164 -5.12 7.24 16.61
CA TYR A 164 -4.56 6.14 15.84
C TYR A 164 -4.61 4.80 16.58
N LEU A 165 -4.35 4.81 17.89
CA LEU A 165 -4.42 3.60 18.71
C LEU A 165 -5.85 3.10 18.86
N ASP A 166 -6.85 4.00 18.80
CA ASP A 166 -8.28 3.68 18.87
C ASP A 166 -8.86 3.22 17.53
N SER A 167 -8.08 3.33 16.44
CA SER A 167 -8.54 2.85 15.13
C SER A 167 -8.84 1.34 15.17
N ASP A 168 -9.89 0.91 14.46
CA ASP A 168 -10.29 -0.50 14.34
C ASP A 168 -9.11 -1.44 14.01
N SER A 169 -8.18 -0.95 13.22
CA SER A 169 -7.01 -1.69 12.77
C SER A 169 -6.00 -1.91 13.91
N MET A 170 -5.76 -0.87 14.76
CA MET A 170 -4.86 -0.98 15.91
C MET A 170 -5.51 -1.76 17.05
N GLN A 171 -6.77 -1.50 17.33
CA GLN A 171 -7.54 -2.23 18.34
C GLN A 171 -7.60 -3.74 18.05
N ARG A 172 -7.75 -4.11 16.76
CA ARG A 172 -7.67 -5.51 16.34
C ARG A 172 -6.27 -6.08 16.55
N CYS A 173 -5.24 -5.36 16.09
CA CYS A 173 -3.85 -5.78 16.26
C CYS A 173 -3.51 -5.97 17.74
N SER A 174 -3.84 -5.01 18.60
CA SER A 174 -3.60 -5.10 20.03
C SER A 174 -4.30 -6.31 20.67
N ARG A 175 -5.58 -6.55 20.34
CA ARG A 175 -6.34 -7.72 20.82
C ARG A 175 -5.77 -9.06 20.34
N GLU A 176 -5.22 -9.11 19.13
CA GLU A 176 -4.57 -10.32 18.63
C GLU A 176 -3.22 -10.53 19.31
N MET A 177 -2.44 -9.48 19.47
CA MET A 177 -1.12 -9.54 20.11
C MET A 177 -1.20 -9.84 21.62
N THR A 178 -2.21 -9.36 22.34
CA THR A 178 -2.38 -9.69 23.78
C THR A 178 -2.73 -11.16 24.05
N LYS A 179 -3.15 -11.91 23.01
CA LYS A 179 -3.37 -13.36 23.10
C LYS A 179 -2.09 -14.17 22.92
N VAL A 180 -1.00 -13.54 22.51
CA VAL A 180 0.30 -14.17 22.34
C VAL A 180 0.85 -14.51 23.72
N GLY A 181 1.13 -15.78 23.94
CA GLY A 181 1.73 -16.27 25.19
C GLY A 181 3.24 -16.39 25.09
N GLY A 182 3.85 -16.92 26.16
CA GLY A 182 5.27 -17.22 26.19
C GLY A 182 6.17 -15.98 26.21
N PRO A 183 7.39 -16.09 25.70
CA PRO A 183 8.42 -15.03 25.82
C PRO A 183 8.07 -13.69 25.15
N LEU A 184 7.14 -13.71 24.18
CA LEU A 184 6.71 -12.51 23.48
C LEU A 184 5.70 -11.66 24.25
N ALA A 185 4.99 -12.25 25.23
CA ALA A 185 3.92 -11.58 25.96
C ALA A 185 4.40 -10.29 26.65
N ASP A 186 5.55 -10.36 27.33
CA ASP A 186 6.13 -9.21 28.04
C ASP A 186 6.55 -8.09 27.06
N LYS A 187 7.17 -8.45 25.92
CA LYS A 187 7.56 -7.48 24.90
C LYS A 187 6.33 -6.79 24.27
N VAL A 188 5.26 -7.54 24.03
CA VAL A 188 3.98 -7.00 23.51
C VAL A 188 3.39 -6.02 24.53
N ALA A 189 3.27 -6.42 25.80
CA ALA A 189 2.72 -5.58 26.85
C ALA A 189 3.58 -4.30 27.04
N GLN A 190 4.90 -4.43 27.02
CA GLN A 190 5.81 -3.29 27.12
C GLN A 190 5.67 -2.34 25.94
N LEU A 191 5.59 -2.84 24.70
CA LEU A 191 5.44 -2.00 23.50
C LEU A 191 4.08 -1.30 23.48
N LEU A 192 3.00 -1.99 23.81
CA LEU A 192 1.66 -1.40 23.91
C LEU A 192 1.60 -0.27 24.92
N LYS A 193 2.12 -0.52 26.15
CA LYS A 193 2.18 0.52 27.19
C LYS A 193 2.97 1.75 26.73
N ARG A 194 4.13 1.56 26.10
CA ARG A 194 4.95 2.67 25.62
C ARG A 194 4.29 3.44 24.48
N LEU A 195 3.51 2.77 23.62
CA LEU A 195 2.74 3.44 22.58
C LEU A 195 1.60 4.29 23.19
N GLU A 196 0.94 3.79 24.24
CA GLU A 196 -0.06 4.55 25.00
C GLU A 196 0.59 5.79 25.66
N ASP A 197 1.71 5.62 26.35
CA ASP A 197 2.46 6.73 26.98
C ASP A 197 2.87 7.77 25.91
N ALA A 198 3.42 7.33 24.77
CA ALA A 198 3.87 8.21 23.70
C ALA A 198 2.68 8.92 22.99
N SER A 199 1.51 8.29 22.92
CA SER A 199 0.33 8.89 22.30
C SER A 199 -0.13 10.19 22.96
N SER A 200 0.11 10.32 24.28
CA SER A 200 -0.23 11.50 25.07
C SER A 200 0.65 12.72 24.74
N SER A 201 1.80 12.52 24.11
CA SER A 201 2.78 13.57 23.78
C SER A 201 2.89 13.83 22.26
N LEU A 202 1.98 13.30 21.46
CA LEU A 202 1.99 13.53 20.02
C LEU A 202 1.79 14.99 19.66
N SER A 203 2.64 15.47 18.77
CA SER A 203 2.58 16.84 18.27
C SER A 203 1.42 17.01 17.28
N SER A 204 0.77 18.15 17.32
CA SER A 204 -0.12 18.57 16.24
C SER A 204 0.72 18.88 15.00
N VAL A 205 0.34 18.30 13.87
CA VAL A 205 0.99 18.50 12.57
C VAL A 205 -0.05 18.81 11.51
N GLU A 206 0.38 19.44 10.43
CA GLU A 206 -0.50 19.61 9.28
C GLU A 206 -0.78 18.24 8.63
N MET A 207 -2.07 17.91 8.54
CA MET A 207 -2.53 16.68 7.93
C MET A 207 -2.38 16.76 6.40
N CYS A 208 -1.92 15.67 5.80
CA CYS A 208 -1.75 15.57 4.35
C CYS A 208 -2.59 14.42 3.77
N PRO A 209 -2.74 14.38 2.42
CA PRO A 209 -3.26 13.20 1.74
C PRO A 209 -2.40 11.99 2.07
N GLY A 210 -2.99 10.93 2.60
CA GLY A 210 -2.29 9.69 2.93
C GLY A 210 -2.60 8.58 1.93
N HIS A 211 -1.59 7.84 1.51
CA HIS A 211 -1.77 6.59 0.75
C HIS A 211 -2.45 5.53 1.63
N GLY A 212 -2.18 5.58 2.93
CA GLY A 212 -2.77 4.68 3.91
C GLY A 212 -2.17 3.28 3.96
N GLY A 213 -1.31 2.92 3.01
CA GLY A 213 -0.67 1.60 2.92
C GLY A 213 0.65 1.60 2.16
N TYR A 214 1.38 2.71 2.14
CA TYR A 214 2.59 2.88 1.33
C TYR A 214 3.69 1.88 1.70
N ARG A 215 4.23 1.19 0.70
CA ARG A 215 5.30 0.19 0.84
C ARG A 215 5.88 -0.19 -0.53
N ALA A 216 7.06 -0.78 -0.55
CA ALA A 216 7.79 -1.17 -1.75
C ALA A 216 6.98 -2.10 -2.70
N THR A 217 6.19 -3.02 -2.15
CA THR A 217 5.29 -3.91 -2.93
C THR A 217 4.16 -3.18 -3.68
N HIS A 218 4.01 -1.88 -3.50
CA HIS A 218 3.02 -1.05 -4.19
C HIS A 218 3.65 -0.07 -5.18
N VAL A 219 4.96 -0.15 -5.41
CA VAL A 219 5.70 0.75 -6.29
C VAL A 219 6.34 -0.03 -7.43
N ILE A 220 6.01 0.35 -8.67
CA ILE A 220 6.61 -0.17 -9.88
C ILE A 220 7.63 0.87 -10.39
N LEU A 221 8.84 0.43 -10.69
CA LEU A 221 9.92 1.29 -11.16
C LEU A 221 10.24 0.99 -12.62
N VAL A 222 9.77 1.86 -13.52
CA VAL A 222 10.12 1.79 -14.93
C VAL A 222 11.04 2.95 -15.31
N PRO A 223 11.76 2.88 -16.44
CA PRO A 223 12.58 4.01 -16.90
C PRO A 223 11.76 5.30 -16.97
N GLY A 224 12.23 6.36 -16.31
CA GLY A 224 11.60 7.68 -16.29
C GLY A 224 10.27 7.76 -15.52
N ARG A 225 9.74 6.68 -14.93
CA ARG A 225 8.44 6.71 -14.25
C ARG A 225 8.41 5.86 -12.98
N THR A 226 7.97 6.44 -11.87
CA THR A 226 7.69 5.75 -10.59
C THR A 226 6.19 5.66 -10.41
N VAL A 227 5.63 4.47 -10.43
CA VAL A 227 4.18 4.24 -10.41
C VAL A 227 3.76 3.60 -9.09
N THR A 228 2.96 4.29 -8.30
CA THR A 228 2.41 3.70 -7.06
C THR A 228 0.94 3.36 -7.22
N PHE A 229 0.56 2.18 -6.80
CA PHE A 229 -0.81 1.67 -6.88
C PHE A 229 -1.38 1.29 -5.51
N ASP A 230 -2.65 0.86 -5.49
CA ASP A 230 -3.41 0.43 -4.30
C ASP A 230 -3.81 1.60 -3.37
N LEU A 231 -4.45 2.63 -3.96
CA LEU A 231 -5.04 3.77 -3.23
C LEU A 231 -6.36 3.42 -2.49
N ASP A 232 -6.64 2.13 -2.27
CA ASP A 232 -7.88 1.65 -1.64
C ASP A 232 -8.07 2.18 -0.20
N THR A 233 -6.98 2.58 0.44
CA THR A 233 -6.93 3.08 1.83
C THR A 233 -6.57 4.55 1.93
N TYR A 234 -6.76 5.30 0.83
CA TYR A 234 -6.55 6.74 0.78
C TYR A 234 -7.39 7.46 1.84
N ASP A 235 -6.75 8.36 2.57
CA ASP A 235 -7.38 9.19 3.61
C ASP A 235 -6.60 10.51 3.80
N VAL A 236 -6.92 11.25 4.87
CA VAL A 236 -6.15 12.43 5.30
C VAL A 236 -5.54 12.11 6.66
N ALA A 237 -4.22 12.16 6.76
CA ALA A 237 -3.50 11.71 7.95
C ALA A 237 -2.22 12.49 8.23
N ASP A 238 -1.61 12.20 9.37
CA ASP A 238 -0.24 12.60 9.68
C ASP A 238 0.74 11.99 8.65
N PRO A 239 1.58 12.80 7.98
CA PRO A 239 2.53 12.31 6.99
C PRO A 239 3.50 11.26 7.52
N ALA A 240 3.82 11.30 8.81
CA ALA A 240 4.70 10.33 9.45
C ALA A 240 4.17 8.89 9.36
N ARG A 241 2.85 8.71 9.24
CA ARG A 241 2.23 7.39 9.17
C ARG A 241 2.67 6.57 7.95
N ASP A 242 2.65 7.17 6.77
CA ASP A 242 3.04 6.45 5.55
C ASP A 242 4.56 6.27 5.45
N VAL A 243 5.34 7.27 5.90
CA VAL A 243 6.80 7.17 6.01
C VAL A 243 7.20 6.02 6.94
N ALA A 244 6.62 5.96 8.13
CA ALA A 244 6.86 4.89 9.11
C ALA A 244 6.48 3.50 8.58
N ARG A 245 5.38 3.41 7.83
CA ARG A 245 4.95 2.16 7.18
C ARG A 245 5.92 1.66 6.15
N PHE A 246 6.48 2.56 5.35
CA PHE A 246 7.49 2.20 4.36
C PHE A 246 8.76 1.68 5.04
N VAL A 247 9.33 2.44 5.99
CA VAL A 247 10.55 2.06 6.72
C VAL A 247 10.37 0.73 7.47
N SER A 248 9.27 0.58 8.22
CA SER A 248 9.00 -0.69 8.92
C SER A 248 8.77 -1.88 7.98
N ALA A 249 8.22 -1.62 6.78
CA ALA A 249 8.06 -2.65 5.75
C ALA A 249 9.41 -3.09 5.19
N LEU A 250 10.32 -2.15 4.90
CA LEU A 250 11.68 -2.47 4.46
C LEU A 250 12.43 -3.31 5.50
N ARG A 251 12.38 -2.94 6.78
CA ARG A 251 13.00 -3.72 7.87
C ARG A 251 12.42 -5.13 7.98
N SER A 252 11.10 -5.25 7.88
CA SER A 252 10.42 -6.56 7.87
C SER A 252 10.81 -7.40 6.65
N GLN A 253 10.99 -6.78 5.49
CA GLN A 253 11.47 -7.43 4.26
C GLN A 253 12.92 -7.86 4.40
N ALA A 254 13.80 -6.98 4.89
CA ALA A 254 15.21 -7.28 5.13
C ALA A 254 15.39 -8.52 6.02
N LEU A 255 14.63 -8.58 7.12
CA LEU A 255 14.63 -9.73 8.01
C LEU A 255 14.13 -11.00 7.30
N ALA A 256 13.08 -10.88 6.50
CA ALA A 256 12.45 -12.03 5.86
C ALA A 256 13.25 -12.63 4.70
N GLN A 257 13.94 -11.80 3.94
CA GLN A 257 14.56 -12.17 2.66
C GLN A 257 16.09 -12.11 2.71
N LEU A 258 16.66 -11.21 3.54
CA LEU A 258 18.11 -10.99 3.62
C LEU A 258 18.73 -11.44 4.96
N GLY A 259 17.92 -12.03 5.85
CA GLY A 259 18.37 -12.64 7.09
C GLY A 259 18.65 -11.68 8.24
N SER A 260 18.62 -10.36 8.04
CA SER A 260 18.80 -9.39 9.12
C SER A 260 17.94 -8.16 8.91
N ILE A 261 17.32 -7.67 9.98
CA ILE A 261 16.48 -6.46 9.99
C ILE A 261 17.22 -5.19 9.53
N ARG A 262 18.57 -5.21 9.57
CA ARG A 262 19.45 -4.08 9.24
C ARG A 262 19.94 -4.03 7.79
N MET A 263 19.72 -5.08 7.02
CA MET A 263 20.28 -5.18 5.66
C MET A 263 19.79 -4.09 4.69
N LEU A 264 18.65 -3.46 4.97
CA LEU A 264 18.10 -2.37 4.16
C LEU A 264 18.09 -1.02 4.90
N ASP A 265 18.87 -0.86 6.00
CA ASP A 265 18.93 0.41 6.73
C ASP A 265 19.49 1.54 5.84
N GLY A 266 20.50 1.27 4.99
CA GLY A 266 21.00 2.24 4.02
C GLY A 266 19.93 2.71 3.04
N ALA A 267 19.13 1.79 2.52
CA ALA A 267 18.00 2.13 1.64
C ALA A 267 16.91 2.92 2.40
N ALA A 268 16.63 2.56 3.66
CA ALA A 268 15.68 3.30 4.50
C ALA A 268 16.17 4.73 4.78
N GLU A 269 17.46 4.93 4.97
CA GLU A 269 18.08 6.25 5.16
C GLU A 269 17.97 7.10 3.89
N VAL A 270 18.29 6.53 2.71
CA VAL A 270 18.13 7.21 1.42
C VAL A 270 16.67 7.62 1.20
N PHE A 271 15.71 6.71 1.45
CA PHE A 271 14.28 7.01 1.37
C PHE A 271 13.89 8.19 2.28
N LEU A 272 14.31 8.16 3.55
CA LEU A 272 14.01 9.22 4.51
C LEU A 272 14.61 10.55 4.10
N ASN A 273 15.87 10.58 3.66
CA ASN A 273 16.55 11.79 3.23
C ASN A 273 15.88 12.38 1.98
N ALA A 274 15.55 11.57 0.99
CA ALA A 274 14.83 12.01 -0.21
C ALA A 274 13.44 12.59 0.14
N TYR A 275 12.69 11.89 1.01
CA TYR A 275 11.40 12.39 1.48
C TYR A 275 11.54 13.72 2.24
N LEU A 276 12.49 13.83 3.18
CA LEU A 276 12.69 15.01 4.03
C LEU A 276 13.19 16.24 3.26
N ALA A 277 13.83 16.03 2.12
CA ALA A 277 14.33 17.13 1.28
C ALA A 277 13.21 17.98 0.69
N VAL A 278 12.05 17.38 0.38
CA VAL A 278 10.96 18.05 -0.35
C VAL A 278 9.56 17.82 0.25
N GLY A 279 9.45 16.95 1.24
CA GLY A 279 8.18 16.61 1.89
C GLY A 279 7.80 17.55 3.04
N PRO A 280 6.64 17.32 3.68
CA PRO A 280 6.21 18.08 4.85
C PRO A 280 7.26 18.09 5.96
N PRO A 281 7.66 19.27 6.48
CA PRO A 281 8.78 19.41 7.43
C PRO A 281 8.49 18.77 8.81
N ASP A 282 7.22 18.69 9.19
CA ASP A 282 6.79 18.25 10.51
C ASP A 282 6.75 16.71 10.68
N VAL A 283 7.06 15.95 9.64
CA VAL A 283 7.01 14.48 9.65
C VAL A 283 7.83 13.86 10.78
N LYS A 284 8.96 14.46 11.16
CA LYS A 284 9.85 13.97 12.22
C LYS A 284 9.19 13.99 13.61
N LYS A 285 8.20 14.86 13.84
CA LYS A 285 7.59 15.07 15.16
C LYS A 285 6.97 13.79 15.72
N ASN A 286 6.24 13.05 14.87
CA ASN A 286 5.50 11.84 15.27
C ASN A 286 6.06 10.55 14.64
N LEU A 287 7.18 10.62 13.90
CA LEU A 287 7.71 9.50 13.13
C LEU A 287 7.98 8.26 14.00
N ARG A 288 8.63 8.44 15.14
CA ARG A 288 8.99 7.33 16.06
C ARG A 288 7.76 6.58 16.57
N PHE A 289 6.69 7.32 16.90
CA PHE A 289 5.44 6.71 17.33
C PHE A 289 4.86 5.81 16.25
N PHE A 290 4.75 6.33 15.00
CA PHE A 290 4.21 5.55 13.89
C PHE A 290 5.12 4.41 13.46
N GLU A 291 6.45 4.54 13.55
CA GLU A 291 7.39 3.44 13.32
C GLU A 291 7.17 2.30 14.34
N ALA A 292 7.11 2.61 15.62
CA ALA A 292 6.87 1.62 16.66
C ALA A 292 5.50 0.93 16.52
N ALA A 293 4.44 1.71 16.23
CA ALA A 293 3.12 1.16 15.99
C ALA A 293 3.08 0.29 14.72
N SER A 294 3.85 0.66 13.69
CA SER A 294 4.00 -0.15 12.47
C SER A 294 4.78 -1.43 12.74
N CYS A 295 5.79 -1.40 13.60
CA CYS A 295 6.51 -2.60 14.05
C CYS A 295 5.59 -3.59 14.76
N LEU A 296 4.70 -3.13 15.65
CA LEU A 296 3.69 -3.98 16.28
C LEU A 296 2.78 -4.66 15.25
N LYS A 297 2.32 -3.92 14.23
CA LYS A 297 1.52 -4.49 13.13
C LYS A 297 2.31 -5.52 12.30
N ARG A 298 3.61 -5.33 12.10
CA ARG A 298 4.48 -6.28 11.40
C ARG A 298 4.68 -7.55 12.22
N ALA A 299 4.90 -7.42 13.51
CA ALA A 299 4.97 -8.56 14.43
C ALA A 299 3.68 -9.39 14.36
N ASN A 300 2.51 -8.76 14.46
CA ASN A 300 1.23 -9.44 14.33
C ASN A 300 1.08 -10.15 12.97
N HIS A 301 1.50 -9.51 11.89
CA HIS A 301 1.45 -10.11 10.55
C HIS A 301 2.33 -11.35 10.42
N SER A 302 3.53 -11.35 11.03
CA SER A 302 4.45 -12.50 11.04
C SER A 302 3.84 -13.70 11.76
N LEU A 303 3.18 -13.48 12.88
CA LEU A 303 2.49 -14.53 13.65
C LEU A 303 1.25 -15.07 12.92
N SER A 304 0.47 -14.19 12.27
CA SER A 304 -0.80 -14.57 11.62
C SER A 304 -0.62 -15.47 10.39
N ARG A 305 0.58 -15.52 9.82
CA ARG A 305 0.89 -16.33 8.63
C ARG A 305 1.35 -17.76 8.94
N SER A 306 1.52 -18.11 10.20
CA SER A 306 1.99 -19.44 10.63
C SER A 306 3.28 -19.87 9.91
N LEU A 307 4.19 -18.91 9.66
CA LEU A 307 5.48 -19.20 9.06
C LEU A 307 6.39 -19.89 10.08
N PRO A 308 7.30 -20.80 9.67
CA PRO A 308 8.22 -21.49 10.58
C PRO A 308 9.03 -20.54 11.46
N ASP A 309 9.45 -19.39 10.93
CA ASP A 309 10.24 -18.33 11.58
C ASP A 309 9.37 -17.14 12.03
N GLY A 310 8.04 -17.30 12.00
CA GLY A 310 7.08 -16.22 12.32
C GLY A 310 7.28 -15.64 13.71
N GLN A 311 7.66 -16.48 14.69
CA GLN A 311 7.90 -16.04 16.07
C GLN A 311 9.18 -15.19 16.18
N GLU A 312 10.28 -15.63 15.57
CA GLU A 312 11.55 -14.90 15.55
C GLU A 312 11.41 -13.54 14.85
N ARG A 313 10.69 -13.53 13.73
CA ARG A 313 10.39 -12.28 13.01
C ARG A 313 9.51 -11.33 13.83
N ALA A 314 8.52 -11.87 14.53
CA ALA A 314 7.68 -11.06 15.41
C ALA A 314 8.51 -10.45 16.55
N GLU A 315 9.37 -11.25 17.18
CA GLU A 315 10.26 -10.79 18.25
C GLU A 315 11.16 -9.67 17.77
N ALA A 316 11.86 -9.84 16.65
CA ALA A 316 12.73 -8.81 16.08
C ALA A 316 11.99 -7.51 15.78
N MET A 317 10.75 -7.59 15.29
CA MET A 317 9.92 -6.40 15.04
C MET A 317 9.46 -5.73 16.35
N LEU A 318 9.17 -6.49 17.41
CA LEU A 318 8.85 -5.93 18.74
C LEU A 318 10.05 -5.22 19.35
N ASP A 319 11.23 -5.84 19.29
CA ASP A 319 12.49 -5.24 19.75
C ASP A 319 12.81 -3.95 19.00
N GLU A 320 12.58 -3.93 17.69
CA GLU A 320 12.74 -2.72 16.88
C GLU A 320 11.77 -1.62 17.31
N GLY A 321 10.50 -1.93 17.52
CA GLY A 321 9.51 -0.98 18.01
C GLY A 321 9.92 -0.36 19.36
N LEU A 322 10.39 -1.17 20.30
CA LEU A 322 10.90 -0.73 21.59
C LEU A 322 12.15 0.14 21.43
N ARG A 323 13.09 -0.24 20.55
CA ARG A 323 14.32 0.50 20.26
C ARG A 323 14.01 1.91 19.72
N VAL A 324 13.08 2.02 18.79
CA VAL A 324 12.68 3.30 18.17
C VAL A 324 12.10 4.25 19.19
N LEU A 325 11.25 3.78 20.12
CA LEU A 325 10.67 4.61 21.18
C LEU A 325 11.70 5.02 22.24
N ASN A 326 12.78 4.24 22.44
CA ASN A 326 13.85 4.58 23.37
C ASN A 326 14.79 5.69 22.88
N GLY A 327 14.61 6.18 21.66
CA GLY A 327 15.42 7.27 21.11
C GLY A 327 16.86 6.89 20.74
N LYS A 328 17.23 5.61 20.77
CA LYS A 328 18.53 5.15 20.29
C LYS A 328 18.46 5.12 18.75
N ALA A 329 18.99 6.18 18.11
CA ALA A 329 19.37 6.11 16.70
C ALA A 329 20.47 5.06 16.59
N GLY A 330 20.33 4.09 15.69
CA GLY A 330 21.40 3.17 15.35
C GLY A 330 22.38 3.83 14.42
#